data_55eeac155488c4aec1a61c7a100f8434
#
_entry.id   55eeac155488c4aec1a61c7a100f8434
#
_cell.length_a   1.000
_cell.length_b   1.000
_cell.length_c   1.000
_cell.angle_alpha   90.00
_cell.angle_beta   90.00
_cell.angle_gamma   90.00
#
_symmetry.space_group_name_H-M   'P 1'
#
loop_
_entity.id
_entity.type
_entity.pdbx_description
1 polymer ?
#
loop_
_entity_poly.entity_id
_entity_poly.type
_entity_poly.pdbx_seq_one_letter_code
_entity_poly.pdbx_strand_id
1 'polypeptide(L)'
;SMTRAMLVSVLWRLAGAPAPKAPNTFVDVPDGAWYTDAVTWAAENGVVSGIGGSRFDPSGFVTREQTAEILYNYAHSKGYDVSARADLTAFPDAASVSGWAEEALSWANAAGLINGTVRDGQTILDPQGSASRAQVAMILMNYVEHVVNA
;
A
#
# COMPACT_ATOMS: atom_id res chain seq x y z
N SER A 1 1.57 7.95 12.70
CA SER A 1 1.70 6.88 11.70
C SER A 1 0.35 6.48 11.16
N MET A 2 0.32 5.94 9.98
CA MET A 2 -0.91 5.51 9.34
C MET A 2 -1.15 4.03 9.60
N THR A 3 -2.39 3.67 10.00
CA THR A 3 -2.76 2.27 10.17
C THR A 3 -3.15 1.65 8.84
N ARG A 4 -3.12 0.30 8.79
CA ARG A 4 -3.56 -0.45 7.62
C ARG A 4 -5.01 -0.15 7.27
N ALA A 5 -5.90 -0.07 8.29
CA ALA A 5 -7.31 0.29 8.09
C ALA A 5 -7.47 1.69 7.50
N MET A 6 -6.67 2.65 7.93
CA MET A 6 -6.72 4.03 7.41
C MET A 6 -6.34 4.09 5.94
N LEU A 7 -5.25 3.45 5.54
CA LEU A 7 -4.83 3.45 4.14
C LEU A 7 -5.87 2.80 3.23
N VAL A 8 -6.36 1.64 3.63
CA VAL A 8 -7.38 0.93 2.84
C VAL A 8 -8.66 1.75 2.73
N SER A 9 -9.06 2.45 3.80
CA SER A 9 -10.25 3.30 3.78
C SER A 9 -10.09 4.50 2.86
N VAL A 10 -8.90 5.09 2.78
CA VAL A 10 -8.62 6.16 1.82
C VAL A 10 -8.78 5.67 0.39
N LEU A 11 -8.20 4.50 0.07
CA LEU A 11 -8.31 3.92 -1.28
C LEU A 11 -9.76 3.54 -1.62
N TRP A 12 -10.51 3.04 -0.65
CA TRP A 12 -11.93 2.72 -0.83
C TRP A 12 -12.73 3.97 -1.17
N ARG A 13 -12.49 5.07 -0.46
CA ARG A 13 -13.14 6.35 -0.77
C ARG A 13 -12.73 6.89 -2.12
N LEU A 14 -11.45 6.76 -2.48
CA LEU A 14 -10.96 7.16 -3.79
C LEU A 14 -11.64 6.38 -4.91
N ALA A 15 -12.01 5.13 -4.66
CA ALA A 15 -12.75 4.28 -5.60
C ALA A 15 -14.26 4.56 -5.62
N GLY A 16 -14.75 5.54 -4.85
CA GLY A 16 -16.17 5.88 -4.77
C GLY A 16 -16.93 5.18 -3.66
N ALA A 17 -16.23 4.61 -2.69
CA ALA A 17 -16.79 3.89 -1.54
C ALA A 17 -17.81 2.82 -1.95
N PRO A 18 -17.46 1.89 -2.86
CA PRO A 18 -18.39 0.86 -3.31
C PRO A 18 -18.73 -0.12 -2.20
N ALA A 19 -19.99 -0.53 -2.13
CA ALA A 19 -20.42 -1.55 -1.17
C ALA A 19 -19.73 -2.90 -1.50
N PRO A 20 -19.20 -3.60 -0.49
CA PRO A 20 -18.61 -4.91 -0.73
C PRO A 20 -19.68 -5.91 -1.15
N LYS A 21 -19.31 -6.86 -2.01
CA LYS A 21 -20.21 -7.89 -2.54
C LYS A 21 -20.06 -9.22 -1.82
N ALA A 22 -18.92 -9.42 -1.16
CA ALA A 22 -18.61 -10.63 -0.40
C ALA A 22 -18.64 -10.33 1.11
N PRO A 23 -18.85 -11.35 1.96
CA PRO A 23 -18.81 -11.14 3.41
C PRO A 23 -17.39 -10.93 3.91
N ASN A 24 -17.26 -10.21 5.03
CA ASN A 24 -16.01 -10.09 5.76
C ASN A 24 -15.58 -11.43 6.33
N THR A 25 -14.37 -11.87 6.03
CA THR A 25 -13.80 -13.13 6.52
C THR A 25 -12.67 -12.95 7.52
N PHE A 26 -12.29 -11.72 7.83
CA PHE A 26 -11.21 -11.46 8.81
C PHE A 26 -11.74 -11.53 10.23
N VAL A 27 -11.07 -12.33 11.07
CA VAL A 27 -11.50 -12.54 12.46
C VAL A 27 -11.23 -11.33 13.35
N ASP A 28 -10.31 -10.45 12.97
CA ASP A 28 -9.94 -9.25 13.72
C ASP A 28 -10.58 -7.97 13.14
N VAL A 29 -11.48 -8.09 12.19
CA VAL A 29 -12.26 -6.99 11.64
C VAL A 29 -13.70 -7.20 12.08
N PRO A 30 -14.17 -6.43 13.09
CA PRO A 30 -15.56 -6.57 13.55
C PRO A 30 -16.53 -6.03 12.51
N ASP A 31 -17.76 -6.55 12.51
CA ASP A 31 -18.81 -6.00 11.68
C ASP A 31 -19.23 -4.61 12.23
N GLY A 32 -19.53 -3.70 11.31
CA GLY A 32 -20.01 -2.38 11.69
C GLY A 32 -18.96 -1.38 12.15
N ALA A 33 -17.67 -1.71 12.08
CA ALA A 33 -16.61 -0.71 12.30
C ALA A 33 -16.55 0.26 11.12
N TRP A 34 -15.94 1.43 11.35
CA TRP A 34 -15.83 2.46 10.31
C TRP A 34 -15.02 1.99 9.08
N TYR A 35 -14.18 0.97 9.24
CA TYR A 35 -13.33 0.43 8.18
C TYR A 35 -13.79 -0.92 7.63
N THR A 36 -14.85 -1.51 8.17
CA THR A 36 -15.25 -2.88 7.81
C THR A 36 -15.55 -3.03 6.33
N ASP A 37 -16.35 -2.13 5.76
CA ASP A 37 -16.69 -2.19 4.34
C ASP A 37 -15.47 -1.96 3.45
N ALA A 38 -14.60 -1.02 3.83
CA ALA A 38 -13.39 -0.74 3.08
C ALA A 38 -12.45 -1.95 3.04
N VAL A 39 -12.23 -2.59 4.18
CA VAL A 39 -11.37 -3.78 4.28
C VAL A 39 -11.96 -4.95 3.51
N THR A 40 -13.26 -5.18 3.64
CA THR A 40 -13.95 -6.26 2.92
C THR A 40 -13.87 -6.05 1.41
N TRP A 41 -14.13 -4.83 0.95
CA TRP A 41 -13.99 -4.45 -0.46
C TRP A 41 -12.55 -4.67 -0.95
N ALA A 42 -11.57 -4.24 -0.18
CA ALA A 42 -10.16 -4.37 -0.57
C ALA A 42 -9.74 -5.84 -0.72
N ALA A 43 -10.19 -6.69 0.19
CA ALA A 43 -9.88 -8.13 0.12
C ALA A 43 -10.53 -8.79 -1.10
N GLU A 44 -11.80 -8.48 -1.38
CA GLU A 44 -12.50 -9.10 -2.52
C GLU A 44 -11.96 -8.62 -3.87
N ASN A 45 -11.32 -7.45 -3.93
CA ASN A 45 -10.74 -6.89 -5.15
C ASN A 45 -9.23 -7.14 -5.27
N GLY A 46 -8.66 -7.94 -4.38
CA GLY A 46 -7.23 -8.28 -4.45
C GLY A 46 -6.29 -7.15 -4.05
N VAL A 47 -6.79 -6.10 -3.41
CA VAL A 47 -5.98 -4.97 -2.95
C VAL A 47 -5.16 -5.37 -1.71
N VAL A 48 -5.76 -6.16 -0.84
CA VAL A 48 -5.11 -6.73 0.35
C VAL A 48 -5.42 -8.20 0.47
N SER A 49 -4.54 -8.95 1.14
CA SER A 49 -4.75 -10.38 1.39
C SER A 49 -4.69 -10.75 2.88
N GLY A 50 -4.42 -9.80 3.75
CA GLY A 50 -4.25 -10.05 5.18
C GLY A 50 -2.81 -10.41 5.54
N ILE A 51 -2.62 -10.73 6.82
CA ILE A 51 -1.30 -11.03 7.39
C ILE A 51 -1.14 -12.50 7.79
N GLY A 52 -2.12 -13.35 7.46
CA GLY A 52 -2.15 -14.76 7.84
C GLY A 52 -3.12 -15.01 8.97
N GLY A 53 -3.56 -16.28 9.14
CA GLY A 53 -4.49 -16.67 10.18
C GLY A 53 -5.86 -16.00 10.09
N SER A 54 -6.30 -15.65 8.89
CA SER A 54 -7.54 -14.90 8.66
C SER A 54 -7.57 -13.54 9.38
N ARG A 55 -6.41 -12.92 9.55
CA ARG A 55 -6.27 -11.61 10.19
C ARG A 55 -5.88 -10.55 9.16
N PHE A 56 -6.42 -9.35 9.33
CA PHE A 56 -6.04 -8.18 8.53
C PHE A 56 -5.07 -7.25 9.27
N ASP A 57 -5.12 -7.20 10.58
CA ASP A 57 -4.38 -6.28 11.45
C ASP A 57 -4.76 -4.81 11.18
N PRO A 58 -6.03 -4.43 11.41
CA PRO A 58 -6.50 -3.08 11.06
C PRO A 58 -5.78 -1.96 11.81
N SER A 59 -5.36 -2.21 13.05
CA SER A 59 -4.69 -1.22 13.90
C SER A 59 -3.17 -1.20 13.74
N GLY A 60 -2.59 -2.16 13.02
CA GLY A 60 -1.16 -2.19 12.75
C GLY A 60 -0.75 -1.02 11.86
N PHE A 61 0.44 -0.47 12.12
CA PHE A 61 0.96 0.59 11.27
C PHE A 61 1.43 0.02 9.94
N VAL A 62 1.07 0.70 8.85
CA VAL A 62 1.49 0.28 7.52
C VAL A 62 2.96 0.62 7.31
N THR A 63 3.73 -0.35 6.82
CA THR A 63 5.12 -0.13 6.45
C THR A 63 5.23 0.45 5.05
N ARG A 64 6.43 0.94 4.69
CA ARG A 64 6.66 1.48 3.34
C ARG A 64 6.48 0.42 2.27
N GLU A 65 6.99 -0.80 2.49
CA GLU A 65 6.81 -1.87 1.51
C GLU A 65 5.36 -2.38 1.45
N GLN A 66 4.63 -2.38 2.57
CA GLN A 66 3.20 -2.69 2.55
C GLN A 66 2.40 -1.63 1.80
N THR A 67 2.75 -0.36 1.98
CA THR A 67 2.11 0.74 1.25
C THR A 67 2.30 0.56 -0.25
N ALA A 68 3.52 0.23 -0.69
CA ALA A 68 3.80 -0.04 -2.09
C ALA A 68 2.98 -1.20 -2.64
N GLU A 69 2.90 -2.31 -1.89
CA GLU A 69 2.15 -3.51 -2.30
C GLU A 69 0.66 -3.22 -2.41
N ILE A 70 0.09 -2.56 -1.42
CA ILE A 70 -1.34 -2.21 -1.42
C ILE A 70 -1.66 -1.29 -2.60
N LEU A 71 -0.84 -0.28 -2.83
CA LEU A 71 -1.06 0.68 -3.91
C LEU A 71 -0.84 0.04 -5.29
N TYR A 72 0.14 -0.84 -5.42
CA TYR A 72 0.37 -1.62 -6.64
C TYR A 72 -0.87 -2.47 -6.99
N ASN A 73 -1.37 -3.20 -6.00
CA ASN A 73 -2.56 -4.04 -6.19
C ASN A 73 -3.79 -3.19 -6.52
N TYR A 74 -3.95 -2.05 -5.87
CA TYR A 74 -5.04 -1.13 -6.15
C TYR A 74 -4.97 -0.61 -7.58
N ALA A 75 -3.81 -0.12 -8.00
CA ALA A 75 -3.61 0.41 -9.36
C ALA A 75 -3.88 -0.67 -10.42
N HIS A 76 -3.40 -1.89 -10.19
CA HIS A 76 -3.64 -3.02 -11.06
C HIS A 76 -5.13 -3.34 -11.17
N SER A 77 -5.85 -3.34 -10.04
CA SER A 77 -7.29 -3.62 -10.02
C SER A 77 -8.10 -2.56 -10.76
N LYS A 78 -7.60 -1.32 -10.84
CA LYS A 78 -8.24 -0.22 -11.56
C LYS A 78 -7.85 -0.18 -13.04
N GLY A 79 -6.96 -1.06 -13.49
CA GLY A 79 -6.53 -1.13 -14.88
C GLY A 79 -5.44 -0.13 -15.25
N TYR A 80 -4.80 0.52 -14.29
CA TYR A 80 -3.68 1.40 -14.58
C TYR A 80 -2.42 0.60 -14.92
N ASP A 81 -1.53 1.21 -15.71
CA ASP A 81 -0.26 0.59 -16.10
C ASP A 81 0.67 0.53 -14.88
N VAL A 82 1.02 -0.68 -14.47
CA VAL A 82 1.95 -0.94 -13.37
C VAL A 82 3.21 -1.67 -13.85
N SER A 83 3.55 -1.53 -15.13
CA SER A 83 4.67 -2.25 -15.75
C SER A 83 6.04 -1.61 -15.50
N ALA A 84 6.09 -0.35 -15.08
CA ALA A 84 7.36 0.34 -14.84
C ALA A 84 8.16 -0.36 -13.73
N ARG A 85 9.47 -0.43 -13.91
CA ARG A 85 10.38 -1.05 -12.94
C ARG A 85 11.64 -0.21 -12.81
N ALA A 86 12.18 -0.14 -11.60
CA ALA A 86 13.46 0.48 -11.32
C ALA A 86 14.42 -0.55 -10.71
N ASP A 87 15.70 -0.32 -10.88
CA ASP A 87 16.72 -1.11 -10.22
C ASP A 87 16.90 -0.60 -8.79
N LEU A 88 16.51 -1.41 -7.80
CA LEU A 88 16.58 -1.03 -6.39
C LEU A 88 17.98 -1.25 -5.79
N THR A 89 18.90 -1.87 -6.51
CA THR A 89 20.24 -2.18 -5.98
C THR A 89 21.07 -0.94 -5.67
N ALA A 90 20.67 0.23 -6.19
CA ALA A 90 21.32 1.50 -5.83
C ALA A 90 21.09 1.91 -4.38
N PHE A 91 20.07 1.35 -3.72
CA PHE A 91 19.81 1.65 -2.31
C PHE A 91 20.63 0.73 -1.41
N PRO A 92 21.29 1.28 -0.36
CA PRO A 92 22.13 0.46 0.52
C PRO A 92 21.39 -0.69 1.19
N ASP A 93 20.09 -0.54 1.44
CA ASP A 93 19.26 -1.52 2.13
C ASP A 93 18.35 -2.33 1.19
N ALA A 94 18.68 -2.39 -0.09
CA ALA A 94 17.89 -3.15 -1.07
C ALA A 94 17.67 -4.62 -0.65
N ALA A 95 18.65 -5.22 0.00
CA ALA A 95 18.56 -6.60 0.48
C ALA A 95 17.54 -6.80 1.60
N SER A 96 17.11 -5.72 2.26
CA SER A 96 16.09 -5.77 3.32
C SER A 96 14.66 -5.82 2.79
N VAL A 97 14.46 -5.60 1.50
CA VAL A 97 13.12 -5.66 0.88
C VAL A 97 12.61 -7.09 0.92
N SER A 98 11.40 -7.28 1.43
CA SER A 98 10.75 -8.58 1.44
C SER A 98 10.49 -9.06 0.01
N GLY A 99 10.68 -10.36 -0.26
CA GLY A 99 10.50 -10.89 -1.61
C GLY A 99 9.14 -10.60 -2.21
N TRP A 100 8.07 -10.65 -1.39
CA TRP A 100 6.72 -10.35 -1.84
C TRP A 100 6.50 -8.88 -2.21
N ALA A 101 7.38 -7.97 -1.77
CA ALA A 101 7.25 -6.53 -2.00
C ALA A 101 8.21 -6.01 -3.08
N GLU A 102 9.12 -6.82 -3.59
CA GLU A 102 10.14 -6.35 -4.55
C GLU A 102 9.53 -5.73 -5.79
N GLU A 103 8.56 -6.40 -6.38
CA GLU A 103 7.91 -5.93 -7.62
C GLU A 103 7.18 -4.62 -7.39
N ALA A 104 6.41 -4.54 -6.30
CA ALA A 104 5.65 -3.33 -5.96
C ALA A 104 6.56 -2.15 -5.63
N LEU A 105 7.63 -2.36 -4.87
CA LEU A 105 8.59 -1.30 -4.57
C LEU A 105 9.35 -0.83 -5.81
N SER A 106 9.73 -1.76 -6.68
CA SER A 106 10.37 -1.41 -7.95
C SER A 106 9.46 -0.52 -8.80
N TRP A 107 8.19 -0.90 -8.91
CA TRP A 107 7.21 -0.07 -9.58
C TRP A 107 7.04 1.30 -8.91
N ALA A 108 6.86 1.32 -7.59
CA ALA A 108 6.64 2.55 -6.86
C ALA A 108 7.82 3.53 -6.99
N ASN A 109 9.04 3.01 -6.99
CA ASN A 109 10.23 3.84 -7.21
C ASN A 109 10.29 4.35 -8.64
N ALA A 110 10.05 3.49 -9.63
CA ALA A 110 10.05 3.87 -11.04
C ALA A 110 8.99 4.93 -11.35
N ALA A 111 7.82 4.83 -10.73
CA ALA A 111 6.72 5.78 -10.93
C ALA A 111 6.88 7.07 -10.09
N GLY A 112 7.93 7.19 -9.30
CA GLY A 112 8.16 8.36 -8.48
C GLY A 112 7.27 8.47 -7.25
N LEU A 113 6.72 7.35 -6.77
CA LEU A 113 5.83 7.32 -5.62
C LEU A 113 6.61 7.20 -4.30
N ILE A 114 7.64 6.37 -4.29
CA ILE A 114 8.52 6.13 -3.15
C ILE A 114 9.95 6.35 -3.61
N ASN A 115 10.57 7.43 -3.14
CA ASN A 115 11.89 7.85 -3.57
C ASN A 115 12.98 7.58 -2.52
N GLY A 116 12.60 6.95 -1.42
CA GLY A 116 13.50 6.69 -0.32
C GLY A 116 13.40 7.74 0.77
N THR A 117 14.09 7.50 1.87
CA THR A 117 14.18 8.42 2.99
C THR A 117 15.64 8.61 3.38
N VAL A 118 16.01 9.78 3.87
CA VAL A 118 17.39 10.07 4.25
C VAL A 118 17.59 9.67 5.70
N ARG A 119 18.62 8.87 5.96
CA ARG A 119 19.04 8.46 7.29
C ARG A 119 20.57 8.40 7.34
N ASP A 120 21.16 9.08 8.31
CA ASP A 120 22.63 9.14 8.48
C ASP A 120 23.35 9.56 7.19
N GLY A 121 22.79 10.54 6.47
CA GLY A 121 23.37 11.05 5.23
C GLY A 121 23.18 10.16 4.01
N GLN A 122 22.47 9.03 4.14
CA GLN A 122 22.19 8.14 3.02
C GLN A 122 20.71 8.10 2.70
N THR A 123 20.38 7.93 1.43
CA THR A 123 19.02 7.67 0.98
C THR A 123 18.80 6.16 0.97
N ILE A 124 17.84 5.70 1.78
CA ILE A 124 17.50 4.29 1.94
C ILE A 124 16.03 4.07 1.62
N LEU A 125 15.65 2.82 1.37
CA LEU A 125 14.24 2.44 1.14
C LEU A 125 13.47 2.34 2.45
N ASP A 126 14.11 1.85 3.50
CA ASP A 126 13.50 1.59 4.81
C ASP A 126 12.18 0.81 4.67
N PRO A 127 12.22 -0.39 4.06
CA PRO A 127 10.98 -1.09 3.67
C PRO A 127 10.11 -1.49 4.84
N GLN A 128 10.67 -1.86 5.99
CA GLN A 128 9.92 -2.23 7.17
C GLN A 128 9.61 -1.03 8.08
N GLY A 129 10.09 0.16 7.75
CA GLY A 129 9.78 1.37 8.50
C GLY A 129 8.32 1.77 8.31
N SER A 130 7.69 2.27 9.38
CA SER A 130 6.31 2.75 9.33
C SER A 130 6.21 4.00 8.45
N ALA A 131 5.21 4.02 7.57
CA ALA A 131 4.89 5.20 6.78
C ALA A 131 4.06 6.17 7.63
N SER A 132 4.46 7.44 7.67
CA SER A 132 3.68 8.47 8.33
C SER A 132 2.48 8.89 7.47
N ARG A 133 1.50 9.55 8.09
CA ARG A 133 0.36 10.12 7.34
C ARG A 133 0.83 11.08 6.26
N ALA A 134 1.83 11.93 6.57
CA ALA A 134 2.38 12.87 5.61
C ALA A 134 3.06 12.16 4.43
N GLN A 135 3.82 11.09 4.71
CA GLN A 135 4.46 10.29 3.67
C GLN A 135 3.44 9.61 2.77
N VAL A 136 2.39 9.01 3.35
CA VAL A 136 1.33 8.38 2.57
C VAL A 136 0.57 9.42 1.75
N ALA A 137 0.29 10.59 2.31
CA ALA A 137 -0.37 11.67 1.55
C ALA A 137 0.46 12.09 0.33
N MET A 138 1.78 12.20 0.48
CA MET A 138 2.67 12.53 -0.63
C MET A 138 2.69 11.41 -1.67
N ILE A 139 2.76 10.15 -1.23
CA ILE A 139 2.71 8.99 -2.12
C ILE A 139 1.41 8.99 -2.94
N LEU A 140 0.28 9.23 -2.29
CA LEU A 140 -1.02 9.25 -2.98
C LEU A 140 -1.14 10.43 -3.94
N MET A 141 -0.60 11.59 -3.59
CA MET A 141 -0.57 12.75 -4.50
C MET A 141 0.25 12.43 -5.75
N ASN A 142 1.44 11.86 -5.57
CA ASN A 142 2.28 11.43 -6.68
C ASN A 142 1.60 10.34 -7.51
N TYR A 143 0.88 9.43 -6.86
CA TYR A 143 0.11 8.40 -7.55
C TYR A 143 -0.93 9.01 -8.50
N VAL A 144 -1.69 10.00 -8.03
CA VAL A 144 -2.66 10.67 -8.89
C VAL A 144 -1.97 11.36 -10.07
N GLU A 145 -0.87 12.06 -9.84
CA GLU A 145 -0.15 12.77 -10.89
C GLU A 145 0.53 11.85 -11.90
N HIS A 146 1.20 10.80 -11.42
CA HIS A 146 2.10 10.00 -12.25
C HIS A 146 1.45 8.73 -12.80
N VAL A 147 0.40 8.24 -12.19
CA VAL A 147 -0.26 6.99 -12.59
C VAL A 147 -1.65 7.28 -13.16
N VAL A 148 -2.49 7.99 -12.42
CA VAL A 148 -3.87 8.24 -12.84
C VAL A 148 -3.93 9.24 -14.00
N ASN A 149 -3.15 10.32 -13.92
CA ASN A 149 -3.14 11.40 -14.92
C ASN A 149 -1.97 11.26 -15.91
N ALA A 150 -1.32 10.11 -15.95
CA ALA A 150 -0.23 9.87 -16.89
C ALA A 150 -0.69 9.82 -18.34
#